data_981fa384c51fc5b39bcac20d3580cf73
#
_entry.id   981fa384c51fc5b39bcac20d3580cf73
#
_cell.length_a   1.000
_cell.length_b   1.000
_cell.length_c   1.000
_cell.angle_alpha   90.00
_cell.angle_beta   90.00
_cell.angle_gamma   90.00
#
_symmetry.space_group_name_H-M   'P 1'
#
loop_
_entity.id
_entity.type
_entity.pdbx_description
1 polymer ?
#
loop_
_entity_poly.entity_id
_entity_poly.type
_entity_poly.pdbx_seq_one_letter_code
_entity_poly.pdbx_strand_id
1 'polypeptide(L)'
;MSSTIIQKIKDQKIVPLFYNESFDVSKSIVKTLYEAGIRVVEYTNRGASALENFRKLKELSVTEFPELFLGIGTVKNAAEMNEYVNAGADFIITPVIDDSIVKNASERNVLLIPGCFTPSDVNLAYQNGLRMVKIFPADVVGKKYIRSILPVFPEMEFMLTGGISSDPEDIMSWLEGGTVAVGLGSSLINPNLSSEELKDKVKKLLIQLK
;
A
#
# COMPACT_ATOMS: atom_id res chain seq x y z
N MET A 1 -0.04 -3.16 16.79
CA MET A 1 -0.77 -3.19 15.50
C MET A 1 0.15 -2.80 14.33
N SER A 2 0.86 -1.67 14.38
CA SER A 2 1.74 -1.22 13.27
C SER A 2 2.81 -2.26 12.86
N SER A 3 3.50 -2.89 13.81
CA SER A 3 4.48 -3.95 13.52
C SER A 3 3.89 -5.17 12.84
N THR A 4 2.66 -5.54 13.18
CA THR A 4 1.93 -6.65 12.57
C THR A 4 1.61 -6.36 11.10
N ILE A 5 1.16 -5.13 10.79
CA ILE A 5 0.84 -4.72 9.41
C ILE A 5 2.11 -4.68 8.57
N ILE A 6 3.20 -4.09 9.08
CA ILE A 6 4.50 -4.07 8.38
C ILE A 6 4.97 -5.50 8.10
N GLN A 7 4.87 -6.40 9.08
CA GLN A 7 5.26 -7.81 8.86
C GLN A 7 4.40 -8.47 7.80
N LYS A 8 3.08 -8.24 7.81
CA LYS A 8 2.18 -8.77 6.77
C LYS A 8 2.50 -8.21 5.37
N ILE A 9 2.87 -6.93 5.26
CA ILE A 9 3.36 -6.33 4.00
C ILE A 9 4.62 -7.07 3.51
N LYS A 10 5.58 -7.30 4.39
CA LYS A 10 6.83 -8.03 4.08
C LYS A 10 6.58 -9.46 3.66
N ASP A 11 5.72 -10.18 4.38
CA ASP A 11 5.38 -11.58 4.08
C ASP A 11 4.63 -11.71 2.75
N GLN A 12 3.74 -10.75 2.46
CA GLN A 12 2.93 -10.72 1.24
C GLN A 12 3.72 -10.25 0.02
N LYS A 13 4.74 -9.38 0.20
CA LYS A 13 5.63 -8.79 -0.83
C LYS A 13 4.93 -7.91 -1.86
N ILE A 14 3.63 -7.98 -2.01
CA ILE A 14 2.82 -7.14 -2.90
C ILE A 14 1.70 -6.47 -2.11
N VAL A 15 1.39 -5.20 -2.39
CA VAL A 15 0.22 -4.50 -1.85
C VAL A 15 -0.66 -4.09 -3.01
N PRO A 16 -1.75 -4.83 -3.27
CA PRO A 16 -2.74 -4.41 -4.26
C PRO A 16 -3.33 -3.06 -3.89
N LEU A 17 -3.42 -2.16 -4.89
CA LEU A 17 -4.00 -0.84 -4.68
C LEU A 17 -5.00 -0.49 -5.79
N PHE A 18 -6.14 0.08 -5.40
CA PHE A 18 -7.18 0.43 -6.35
C PHE A 18 -8.16 1.48 -5.82
N TYR A 19 -8.92 2.03 -6.73
CA TYR A 19 -10.14 2.79 -6.50
C TYR A 19 -11.20 2.35 -7.52
N ASN A 20 -12.43 2.26 -7.10
CA ASN A 20 -13.57 2.18 -7.99
C ASN A 20 -14.71 3.02 -7.39
N GLU A 21 -15.44 3.74 -8.26
CA GLU A 21 -16.56 4.57 -7.84
C GLU A 21 -17.74 3.73 -7.33
N SER A 22 -17.96 2.56 -7.92
CA SER A 22 -18.98 1.61 -7.49
C SER A 22 -18.50 0.86 -6.24
N PHE A 23 -19.33 0.91 -5.19
CA PHE A 23 -19.13 0.12 -3.99
C PHE A 23 -19.15 -1.39 -4.26
N ASP A 24 -20.10 -1.87 -5.06
CA ASP A 24 -20.26 -3.30 -5.35
C ASP A 24 -19.01 -3.86 -6.09
N VAL A 25 -18.47 -3.08 -7.03
CA VAL A 25 -17.22 -3.45 -7.71
C VAL A 25 -16.05 -3.46 -6.70
N SER A 26 -15.96 -2.44 -5.83
CA SER A 26 -14.93 -2.36 -4.79
C SER A 26 -15.03 -3.54 -3.82
N LYS A 27 -16.22 -3.90 -3.37
CA LYS A 27 -16.48 -5.08 -2.53
C LYS A 27 -16.05 -6.37 -3.24
N SER A 28 -16.41 -6.53 -4.51
CA SER A 28 -16.03 -7.70 -5.31
C SER A 28 -14.52 -7.84 -5.44
N ILE A 29 -13.80 -6.74 -5.70
CA ILE A 29 -12.33 -6.74 -5.78
C ILE A 29 -11.72 -7.15 -4.44
N VAL A 30 -12.13 -6.54 -3.32
CA VAL A 30 -11.60 -6.86 -1.98
C VAL A 30 -11.84 -8.34 -1.66
N LYS A 31 -13.05 -8.84 -1.90
CA LYS A 31 -13.40 -10.25 -1.70
C LYS A 31 -12.50 -11.17 -2.53
N THR A 32 -12.32 -10.88 -3.80
CA THR A 32 -11.47 -11.66 -4.71
C THR A 32 -10.02 -11.71 -4.24
N LEU A 33 -9.47 -10.56 -3.86
CA LEU A 33 -8.12 -10.45 -3.31
C LEU A 33 -7.97 -11.25 -2.01
N TYR A 34 -8.93 -11.12 -1.09
CA TYR A 34 -8.94 -11.84 0.17
C TYR A 34 -8.99 -13.36 -0.03
N GLU A 35 -9.87 -13.86 -0.90
CA GLU A 35 -9.98 -15.27 -1.25
C GLU A 35 -8.73 -15.81 -1.98
N ALA A 36 -7.99 -14.94 -2.67
CA ALA A 36 -6.71 -15.29 -3.27
C ALA A 36 -5.55 -15.39 -2.26
N GLY A 37 -5.75 -14.94 -1.01
CA GLY A 37 -4.75 -14.99 0.05
C GLY A 37 -4.14 -13.65 0.44
N ILE A 38 -4.58 -12.54 -0.16
CA ILE A 38 -4.16 -11.18 0.22
C ILE A 38 -4.70 -10.83 1.61
N ARG A 39 -3.88 -10.17 2.42
CA ARG A 39 -4.24 -9.71 3.77
C ARG A 39 -3.95 -8.23 4.00
N VAL A 40 -3.30 -7.56 3.05
CA VAL A 40 -3.06 -6.11 3.09
C VAL A 40 -3.48 -5.52 1.75
N VAL A 41 -4.38 -4.55 1.77
CA VAL A 41 -4.92 -3.85 0.59
C VAL A 41 -4.91 -2.35 0.82
N GLU A 42 -4.48 -1.58 -0.17
CA GLU A 42 -4.59 -0.13 -0.21
C GLU A 42 -5.81 0.27 -1.07
N TYR A 43 -6.85 0.85 -0.45
CA TYR A 43 -7.85 1.59 -1.20
C TYR A 43 -7.36 3.01 -1.43
N THR A 44 -7.64 3.64 -2.59
CA THR A 44 -7.05 4.95 -2.87
C THR A 44 -8.08 6.07 -2.90
N ASN A 45 -7.75 7.21 -2.29
CA ASN A 45 -8.56 8.43 -2.25
C ASN A 45 -8.49 9.18 -3.59
N ARG A 46 -9.14 8.65 -4.63
CA ARG A 46 -9.07 9.20 -6.00
C ARG A 46 -10.40 9.69 -6.57
N GLY A 47 -11.47 9.70 -5.80
CA GLY A 47 -12.78 10.14 -6.29
C GLY A 47 -13.75 10.51 -5.18
N ALA A 48 -14.88 11.11 -5.55
CA ALA A 48 -15.85 11.65 -4.61
C ALA A 48 -16.48 10.58 -3.69
N SER A 49 -16.65 9.35 -4.19
CA SER A 49 -17.20 8.23 -3.41
C SER A 49 -16.17 7.52 -2.54
N ALA A 50 -14.90 7.96 -2.54
CA ALA A 50 -13.81 7.21 -1.91
C ALA A 50 -14.02 7.01 -0.40
N LEU A 51 -14.36 8.06 0.33
CA LEU A 51 -14.56 8.00 1.79
C LEU A 51 -15.78 7.15 2.16
N GLU A 52 -16.88 7.30 1.45
CA GLU A 52 -18.11 6.53 1.72
C GLU A 52 -17.89 5.04 1.42
N ASN A 53 -17.29 4.72 0.27
CA ASN A 53 -16.97 3.35 -0.08
C ASN A 53 -15.97 2.73 0.91
N PHE A 54 -14.96 3.49 1.34
CA PHE A 54 -14.00 3.03 2.34
C PHE A 54 -14.67 2.65 3.66
N ARG A 55 -15.58 3.49 4.18
CA ARG A 55 -16.34 3.18 5.41
C ARG A 55 -17.09 1.86 5.29
N LYS A 56 -17.86 1.70 4.21
CA LYS A 56 -18.60 0.46 3.94
C LYS A 56 -17.69 -0.76 3.84
N LEU A 57 -16.53 -0.63 3.16
CA LEU A 57 -15.54 -1.71 3.06
C LEU A 57 -14.95 -2.07 4.43
N LYS A 58 -14.69 -1.08 5.30
CA LYS A 58 -14.19 -1.33 6.65
C LYS A 58 -15.24 -2.03 7.52
N GLU A 59 -16.50 -1.63 7.46
CA GLU A 59 -17.59 -2.30 8.17
C GLU A 59 -17.68 -3.78 7.75
N LEU A 60 -17.63 -4.05 6.44
CA LEU A 60 -17.64 -5.42 5.92
C LEU A 60 -16.39 -6.21 6.31
N SER A 61 -15.23 -5.57 6.38
CA SER A 61 -13.98 -6.27 6.69
C SER A 61 -13.99 -6.93 8.07
N VAL A 62 -14.73 -6.37 9.01
CA VAL A 62 -14.86 -6.94 10.37
C VAL A 62 -15.54 -8.32 10.36
N THR A 63 -16.53 -8.52 9.49
CA THR A 63 -17.35 -9.73 9.46
C THR A 63 -17.02 -10.67 8.31
N GLU A 64 -16.76 -10.13 7.13
CA GLU A 64 -16.58 -10.94 5.91
C GLU A 64 -15.09 -11.22 5.60
N PHE A 65 -14.17 -10.36 6.07
CA PHE A 65 -12.73 -10.47 5.73
C PHE A 65 -11.84 -10.41 6.99
N PRO A 66 -12.00 -11.34 7.94
CA PRO A 66 -11.15 -11.35 9.14
C PRO A 66 -9.67 -11.42 8.76
N GLU A 67 -8.82 -10.76 9.54
CA GLU A 67 -7.37 -10.61 9.29
C GLU A 67 -6.98 -9.73 8.08
N LEU A 68 -7.95 -9.14 7.36
CA LEU A 68 -7.65 -8.16 6.32
C LEU A 68 -7.31 -6.81 6.95
N PHE A 69 -6.14 -6.27 6.64
CA PHE A 69 -5.78 -4.89 6.89
C PHE A 69 -6.12 -4.04 5.67
N LEU A 70 -7.07 -3.14 5.83
CA LEU A 70 -7.50 -2.21 4.79
C LEU A 70 -6.98 -0.80 5.09
N GLY A 71 -6.00 -0.36 4.34
CA GLY A 71 -5.45 0.98 4.41
C GLY A 71 -5.98 1.90 3.33
N ILE A 72 -5.68 3.17 3.48
CA ILE A 72 -6.02 4.21 2.50
C ILE A 72 -4.77 4.84 1.92
N GLY A 73 -4.73 4.97 0.59
CA GLY A 73 -3.68 5.67 -0.15
C GLY A 73 -4.14 6.98 -0.76
N THR A 74 -3.18 7.73 -1.28
CA THR A 74 -3.43 9.03 -1.95
C THR A 74 -4.00 10.09 -0.98
N VAL A 75 -3.70 9.97 0.30
CA VAL A 75 -3.99 10.97 1.32
C VAL A 75 -2.93 12.06 1.23
N LYS A 76 -3.34 13.33 1.12
CA LYS A 76 -2.45 14.46 0.80
C LYS A 76 -2.30 15.49 1.91
N ASN A 77 -3.14 15.43 2.93
CA ASN A 77 -3.13 16.37 4.06
C ASN A 77 -3.71 15.75 5.33
N ALA A 78 -3.48 16.39 6.46
CA ALA A 78 -3.92 15.92 7.77
C ALA A 78 -5.46 15.85 7.93
N ALA A 79 -6.21 16.72 7.24
CA ALA A 79 -7.67 16.70 7.29
C ALA A 79 -8.23 15.44 6.61
N GLU A 80 -7.79 15.15 5.38
CA GLU A 80 -8.13 13.89 4.69
C GLU A 80 -7.76 12.68 5.55
N MET A 81 -6.55 12.68 6.12
CA MET A 81 -6.10 11.60 6.98
C MET A 81 -7.04 11.36 8.15
N ASN A 82 -7.48 12.43 8.84
CA ASN A 82 -8.40 12.32 9.97
C ASN A 82 -9.74 11.69 9.59
N GLU A 83 -10.28 12.01 8.41
CA GLU A 83 -11.52 11.41 7.92
C GLU A 83 -11.38 9.88 7.78
N TYR A 84 -10.27 9.41 7.22
CA TYR A 84 -10.05 7.98 7.02
C TYR A 84 -9.65 7.23 8.31
N VAL A 85 -8.89 7.87 9.21
CA VAL A 85 -8.64 7.30 10.54
C VAL A 85 -9.95 7.14 11.32
N ASN A 86 -10.85 8.14 11.26
CA ASN A 86 -12.17 8.05 11.86
C ASN A 86 -13.07 7.00 11.17
N ALA A 87 -12.83 6.72 9.89
CA ALA A 87 -13.47 5.64 9.15
C ALA A 87 -12.85 4.25 9.43
N GLY A 88 -11.85 4.16 10.31
CA GLY A 88 -11.25 2.90 10.75
C GLY A 88 -10.10 2.39 9.88
N ALA A 89 -9.39 3.25 9.15
CA ALA A 89 -8.22 2.84 8.38
C ALA A 89 -7.17 2.17 9.26
N ASP A 90 -6.67 1.01 8.84
CA ASP A 90 -5.64 0.27 9.56
C ASP A 90 -4.26 0.90 9.37
N PHE A 91 -4.03 1.53 8.22
CA PHE A 91 -2.81 2.26 7.89
C PHE A 91 -3.09 3.33 6.83
N ILE A 92 -2.18 4.29 6.74
CA ILE A 92 -2.25 5.41 5.80
C ILE A 92 -1.03 5.36 4.88
N ILE A 93 -1.25 5.51 3.57
CA ILE A 93 -0.19 5.69 2.58
C ILE A 93 -0.37 7.05 1.90
N THR A 94 0.70 7.83 1.85
CA THR A 94 0.66 9.15 1.23
C THR A 94 1.52 9.20 -0.04
N PRO A 95 1.26 10.10 -0.99
CA PRO A 95 2.14 10.32 -2.14
C PRO A 95 3.36 11.20 -1.79
N VAL A 96 3.32 11.87 -0.65
CA VAL A 96 4.34 12.81 -0.17
C VAL A 96 4.58 12.59 1.32
N ILE A 97 5.69 13.12 1.83
CA ILE A 97 5.89 13.27 3.27
C ILE A 97 5.66 14.73 3.66
N ASP A 98 4.94 14.96 4.73
CA ASP A 98 4.59 16.27 5.26
C ASP A 98 4.56 16.22 6.79
N ASP A 99 5.14 17.22 7.44
CA ASP A 99 5.26 17.25 8.91
C ASP A 99 3.90 17.23 9.62
N SER A 100 2.87 17.86 9.04
CA SER A 100 1.54 17.87 9.63
C SER A 100 0.88 16.50 9.60
N ILE A 101 1.08 15.74 8.53
CA ILE A 101 0.61 14.35 8.40
C ILE A 101 1.37 13.45 9.37
N VAL A 102 2.71 13.58 9.44
CA VAL A 102 3.56 12.78 10.33
C VAL A 102 3.18 12.99 11.79
N LYS A 103 3.04 14.25 12.20
CA LYS A 103 2.60 14.61 13.56
C LYS A 103 1.22 14.04 13.88
N ASN A 104 0.26 14.21 12.98
CA ASN A 104 -1.10 13.71 13.16
C ASN A 104 -1.13 12.17 13.25
N ALA A 105 -0.36 11.47 12.42
CA ALA A 105 -0.27 10.01 12.47
C ALA A 105 0.28 9.51 13.83
N SER A 106 1.29 10.21 14.37
CA SER A 106 1.84 9.92 15.68
C SER A 106 0.82 10.15 16.81
N GLU A 107 0.13 11.29 16.81
CA GLU A 107 -0.91 11.63 17.79
C GLU A 107 -2.08 10.65 17.76
N ARG A 108 -2.43 10.15 16.59
CA ARG A 108 -3.52 9.18 16.38
C ARG A 108 -3.10 7.72 16.52
N ASN A 109 -1.79 7.48 16.72
CA ASN A 109 -1.20 6.13 16.82
C ASN A 109 -1.58 5.22 15.65
N VAL A 110 -1.60 5.78 14.42
CA VAL A 110 -1.88 5.05 13.18
C VAL A 110 -0.59 4.84 12.40
N LEU A 111 -0.45 3.68 11.74
CA LEU A 111 0.68 3.41 10.86
C LEU A 111 0.63 4.34 9.64
N LEU A 112 1.68 5.15 9.48
CA LEU A 112 1.90 5.98 8.29
C LEU A 112 3.06 5.40 7.47
N ILE A 113 2.84 5.23 6.17
CA ILE A 113 3.85 4.88 5.16
C ILE A 113 3.92 6.06 4.17
N PRO A 114 4.79 7.04 4.41
CA PRO A 114 4.84 8.24 3.61
C PRO A 114 5.51 8.00 2.26
N GLY A 115 5.04 8.72 1.23
CA GLY A 115 5.67 8.78 -0.07
C GLY A 115 6.93 9.63 -0.02
N CYS A 116 8.04 9.09 -0.48
CA CYS A 116 9.34 9.72 -0.57
C CYS A 116 9.87 9.61 -2.00
N PHE A 117 10.58 10.63 -2.45
CA PHE A 117 11.23 10.66 -3.75
C PHE A 117 12.73 10.94 -3.65
N THR A 118 13.14 11.73 -2.67
CA THR A 118 14.53 12.13 -2.45
C THR A 118 15.09 11.55 -1.16
N PRO A 119 16.45 11.50 -1.00
CA PRO A 119 17.06 11.14 0.27
C PRO A 119 16.63 12.04 1.44
N SER A 120 16.31 13.32 1.16
CA SER A 120 15.82 14.25 2.19
C SER A 120 14.45 13.83 2.72
N ASP A 121 13.55 13.33 1.86
CA ASP A 121 12.25 12.83 2.27
C ASP A 121 12.39 11.59 3.16
N VAL A 122 13.27 10.65 2.77
CA VAL A 122 13.56 9.46 3.57
C VAL A 122 14.16 9.83 4.92
N ASN A 123 15.09 10.79 4.94
CA ASN A 123 15.69 11.28 6.17
C ASN A 123 14.65 11.94 7.10
N LEU A 124 13.70 12.70 6.54
CA LEU A 124 12.60 13.29 7.30
C LEU A 124 11.75 12.20 7.96
N ALA A 125 11.41 11.14 7.23
CA ALA A 125 10.70 9.98 7.77
C ALA A 125 11.50 9.31 8.90
N TYR A 126 12.80 9.08 8.68
CA TYR A 126 13.70 8.46 9.65
C TYR A 126 13.80 9.28 10.95
N GLN A 127 14.00 10.59 10.86
CA GLN A 127 14.08 11.49 12.01
C GLN A 127 12.80 11.53 12.85
N ASN A 128 11.65 11.32 12.20
CA ASN A 128 10.34 11.24 12.87
C ASN A 128 10.00 9.83 13.38
N GLY A 129 10.94 8.90 13.38
CA GLY A 129 10.76 7.56 13.94
C GLY A 129 9.95 6.60 13.06
N LEU A 130 9.60 7.00 11.83
CA LEU A 130 9.00 6.10 10.86
C LEU A 130 10.03 5.06 10.41
N ARG A 131 9.58 3.84 10.15
CA ARG A 131 10.47 2.74 9.77
C ARG A 131 10.17 2.16 8.38
N MET A 132 9.04 2.53 7.80
CA MET A 132 8.68 2.14 6.44
C MET A 132 8.32 3.39 5.64
N VAL A 133 8.83 3.45 4.41
CA VAL A 133 8.50 4.49 3.44
C VAL A 133 8.10 3.87 2.10
N LYS A 134 7.34 4.63 1.34
CA LYS A 134 6.98 4.30 -0.04
C LYS A 134 7.80 5.17 -0.99
N ILE A 135 8.65 4.57 -1.81
CA ILE A 135 9.30 5.31 -2.91
C ILE A 135 8.30 5.40 -4.07
N PHE A 136 8.02 6.64 -4.51
CA PHE A 136 7.01 6.93 -5.53
C PHE A 136 7.37 8.18 -6.35
N PRO A 137 7.23 8.15 -7.69
CA PRO A 137 6.99 6.96 -8.54
C PRO A 137 8.27 6.13 -8.75
N ALA A 138 8.17 4.81 -8.59
CA ALA A 138 9.34 3.92 -8.59
C ALA A 138 10.01 3.80 -9.97
N ASP A 139 9.23 3.75 -11.05
CA ASP A 139 9.71 3.66 -12.41
C ASP A 139 10.55 4.88 -12.84
N VAL A 140 10.24 6.05 -12.29
CA VAL A 140 10.98 7.30 -12.56
C VAL A 140 12.36 7.28 -11.91
N VAL A 141 12.44 6.83 -10.65
CA VAL A 141 13.75 6.79 -9.95
C VAL A 141 14.59 5.59 -10.37
N GLY A 142 13.96 4.48 -10.71
CA GLY A 142 14.59 3.26 -11.20
C GLY A 142 15.37 2.45 -10.16
N LYS A 143 15.68 1.20 -10.51
CA LYS A 143 16.33 0.23 -9.62
C LYS A 143 17.71 0.67 -9.13
N LYS A 144 18.44 1.47 -9.94
CA LYS A 144 19.76 1.98 -9.57
C LYS A 144 19.68 2.94 -8.37
N TYR A 145 18.68 3.83 -8.35
CA TYR A 145 18.46 4.73 -7.23
C TYR A 145 18.18 3.94 -5.93
N ILE A 146 17.31 2.93 -6.02
CA ILE A 146 16.96 2.11 -4.85
C ILE A 146 18.21 1.47 -4.25
N ARG A 147 19.05 0.82 -5.07
CA ARG A 147 20.31 0.21 -4.61
C ARG A 147 21.27 1.21 -3.97
N SER A 148 21.19 2.49 -4.36
CA SER A 148 22.06 3.53 -3.82
C SER A 148 21.56 4.12 -2.51
N ILE A 149 20.24 4.19 -2.30
CA ILE A 149 19.65 4.80 -1.09
C ILE A 149 19.57 3.81 0.08
N LEU A 150 19.33 2.54 -0.18
CA LEU A 150 19.21 1.51 0.86
C LEU A 150 20.38 1.46 1.86
N PRO A 151 21.65 1.47 1.42
CA PRO A 151 22.79 1.46 2.34
C PRO A 151 22.90 2.72 3.20
N VAL A 152 22.27 3.83 2.78
CA VAL A 152 22.28 5.10 3.54
C VAL A 152 21.30 5.05 4.72
N PHE A 153 20.23 4.26 4.59
CA PHE A 153 19.18 4.12 5.60
C PHE A 153 18.91 2.64 5.91
N PRO A 154 19.88 1.91 6.50
CA PRO A 154 19.79 0.46 6.68
C PRO A 154 18.68 0.02 7.64
N GLU A 155 18.16 0.93 8.46
CA GLU A 155 17.07 0.66 9.40
C GLU A 155 15.68 0.91 8.82
N MET A 156 15.61 1.40 7.56
CA MET A 156 14.36 1.73 6.90
C MET A 156 13.89 0.56 6.01
N GLU A 157 12.60 0.30 6.07
CA GLU A 157 11.92 -0.62 5.15
C GLU A 157 11.38 0.17 3.94
N PHE A 158 11.66 -0.31 2.74
CA PHE A 158 11.27 0.38 1.50
C PHE A 158 10.21 -0.41 0.76
N MET A 159 9.04 0.20 0.58
CA MET A 159 8.00 -0.24 -0.35
C MET A 159 8.08 0.60 -1.62
N LEU A 160 7.85 0.01 -2.77
CA LEU A 160 7.88 0.72 -4.06
C LEU A 160 6.50 0.79 -4.69
N THR A 161 6.17 1.90 -5.35
CA THR A 161 4.92 2.02 -6.09
C THR A 161 5.12 2.93 -7.31
N GLY A 162 4.43 2.62 -8.40
CA GLY A 162 4.48 3.37 -9.66
C GLY A 162 5.24 2.66 -10.75
N GLY A 163 4.57 2.39 -11.89
CA GLY A 163 5.15 1.79 -13.07
C GLY A 163 5.61 0.34 -12.97
N ILE A 164 5.32 -0.35 -11.88
CA ILE A 164 5.74 -1.75 -11.66
C ILE A 164 4.73 -2.68 -12.32
N SER A 165 5.25 -3.60 -13.13
CA SER A 165 4.46 -4.66 -13.74
C SER A 165 4.02 -5.70 -12.71
N SER A 166 2.89 -6.37 -12.96
CA SER A 166 2.49 -7.56 -12.20
C SER A 166 3.15 -8.85 -12.69
N ASP A 167 4.20 -8.75 -13.51
CA ASP A 167 5.06 -9.86 -13.90
C ASP A 167 5.93 -10.28 -12.69
N PRO A 168 5.98 -11.58 -12.33
CA PRO A 168 6.79 -12.04 -11.20
C PRO A 168 8.28 -11.73 -11.34
N GLU A 169 8.83 -11.80 -12.55
CA GLU A 169 10.26 -11.51 -12.78
C GLU A 169 10.56 -10.04 -12.54
N ASP A 170 9.68 -9.14 -12.99
CA ASP A 170 9.85 -7.71 -12.72
C ASP A 170 9.75 -7.43 -11.22
N ILE A 171 8.75 -7.99 -10.52
CA ILE A 171 8.59 -7.84 -9.07
C ILE A 171 9.83 -8.34 -8.33
N MET A 172 10.28 -9.57 -8.64
CA MET A 172 11.49 -10.15 -8.02
C MET A 172 12.71 -9.27 -8.22
N SER A 173 12.88 -8.69 -9.40
CA SER A 173 14.01 -7.81 -9.68
C SER A 173 14.02 -6.50 -8.87
N TRP A 174 12.85 -6.04 -8.42
CA TRP A 174 12.73 -4.94 -7.47
C TRP A 174 13.03 -5.39 -6.03
N LEU A 175 12.54 -6.56 -5.62
CA LEU A 175 12.76 -7.12 -4.28
C LEU A 175 14.22 -7.51 -4.05
N GLU A 176 14.90 -8.07 -5.03
CA GLU A 176 16.35 -8.37 -5.00
C GLU A 176 17.21 -7.12 -4.78
N GLY A 177 16.69 -5.95 -5.12
CA GLY A 177 17.32 -4.67 -4.80
C GLY A 177 17.33 -4.31 -3.31
N GLY A 178 16.67 -5.12 -2.45
CA GLY A 178 16.60 -4.92 -1.00
C GLY A 178 15.31 -4.22 -0.53
N THR A 179 14.33 -4.08 -1.40
CA THR A 179 13.00 -3.57 -1.01
C THR A 179 12.12 -4.69 -0.45
N VAL A 180 11.16 -4.36 0.40
CA VAL A 180 10.37 -5.36 1.12
C VAL A 180 9.04 -5.67 0.46
N ALA A 181 8.50 -4.75 -0.34
CA ALA A 181 7.22 -4.93 -1.02
C ALA A 181 7.07 -3.98 -2.21
N VAL A 182 6.14 -4.32 -3.10
CA VAL A 182 5.71 -3.46 -4.21
C VAL A 182 4.21 -3.22 -4.17
N GLY A 183 3.79 -1.99 -4.45
CA GLY A 183 2.39 -1.62 -4.65
C GLY A 183 1.98 -1.82 -6.10
N LEU A 184 0.95 -2.62 -6.34
CA LEU A 184 0.46 -2.98 -7.67
C LEU A 184 -0.95 -2.44 -7.90
N GLY A 185 -1.09 -1.48 -8.81
CA GLY A 185 -2.36 -0.90 -9.22
C GLY A 185 -2.96 -1.58 -10.44
N SER A 186 -3.14 -0.82 -11.52
CA SER A 186 -3.78 -1.27 -12.77
C SER A 186 -3.05 -2.42 -13.47
N SER A 187 -1.76 -2.63 -13.21
CA SER A 187 -1.03 -3.79 -13.72
C SER A 187 -1.56 -5.11 -13.15
N LEU A 188 -2.08 -5.11 -11.91
CA LEU A 188 -2.68 -6.26 -11.26
C LEU A 188 -4.20 -6.25 -11.36
N ILE A 189 -4.84 -5.14 -10.96
CA ILE A 189 -6.29 -4.98 -10.91
C ILE A 189 -6.74 -4.29 -12.20
N ASN A 190 -6.99 -5.10 -13.22
CA ASN A 190 -7.43 -4.64 -14.54
C ASN A 190 -8.95 -4.83 -14.67
N PRO A 191 -9.73 -3.81 -15.06
CA PRO A 191 -11.18 -3.90 -15.19
C PRO A 191 -11.64 -4.90 -16.25
N ASN A 192 -10.75 -5.32 -17.15
CA ASN A 192 -11.05 -6.33 -18.18
C ASN A 192 -10.92 -7.77 -17.66
N LEU A 193 -10.40 -7.99 -16.45
CA LEU A 193 -10.31 -9.31 -15.83
C LEU A 193 -11.60 -9.63 -15.07
N SER A 194 -12.10 -10.84 -15.23
CA SER A 194 -13.12 -11.39 -14.33
C SER A 194 -12.55 -11.61 -12.93
N SER A 195 -13.42 -11.74 -11.93
CA SER A 195 -13.00 -12.03 -10.55
C SER A 195 -12.20 -13.33 -10.45
N GLU A 196 -12.55 -14.36 -11.23
CA GLU A 196 -11.82 -15.63 -11.22
C GLU A 196 -10.42 -15.49 -11.83
N GLU A 197 -10.28 -14.79 -12.95
CA GLU A 197 -8.97 -14.51 -13.56
C GLU A 197 -8.07 -13.69 -12.63
N LEU A 198 -8.62 -12.67 -11.97
CA LEU A 198 -7.88 -11.89 -10.97
C LEU A 198 -7.43 -12.77 -9.81
N LYS A 199 -8.30 -13.63 -9.29
CA LYS A 199 -8.02 -14.55 -8.20
C LYS A 199 -6.89 -15.52 -8.54
N ASP A 200 -6.96 -16.12 -9.72
CA ASP A 200 -5.94 -17.07 -10.21
C ASP A 200 -4.59 -16.38 -10.43
N LYS A 201 -4.62 -15.17 -11.02
CA LYS A 201 -3.42 -14.37 -11.22
C LYS A 201 -2.74 -14.06 -9.88
N VAL A 202 -3.50 -13.60 -8.88
CA VAL A 202 -2.96 -13.28 -7.55
C VAL A 202 -2.42 -14.51 -6.85
N LYS A 203 -3.14 -15.66 -6.88
CA LYS A 203 -2.66 -16.92 -6.29
C LYS A 203 -1.34 -17.38 -6.90
N LYS A 204 -1.23 -17.37 -8.23
CA LYS A 204 0.01 -17.73 -8.94
C LYS A 204 1.15 -16.79 -8.52
N LEU A 205 0.87 -15.49 -8.47
CA LEU A 205 1.86 -14.49 -8.07
C LEU A 205 2.36 -14.72 -6.64
N LEU A 206 1.46 -14.94 -5.68
CA LEU A 206 1.85 -15.21 -4.28
C LEU A 206 2.66 -16.51 -4.13
N ILE A 207 2.46 -17.50 -4.98
CA ILE A 207 3.25 -18.74 -4.97
C ILE A 207 4.66 -18.48 -5.49
N GLN A 208 4.79 -17.70 -6.58
CA GLN A 208 6.07 -17.41 -7.23
C GLN A 208 6.96 -16.46 -6.43
N LEU A 209 6.35 -15.64 -5.56
CA LEU A 209 7.07 -14.69 -4.71
C LEU A 209 7.52 -15.27 -3.35
N LYS A 210 7.18 -16.52 -3.04
CA LYS A 210 7.64 -17.20 -1.81
C LYS A 210 9.13 -17.50 -1.88
#